data_7645fd52ca483d51846813115c59055b
#
_entry.id   7645fd52ca483d51846813115c59055b
#
_cell.length_a   1.000
_cell.length_b   1.000
_cell.length_c   1.000
_cell.angle_alpha   90.00
_cell.angle_beta   90.00
_cell.angle_gamma   90.00
#
_symmetry.space_group_name_H-M   'P 1'
#
loop_
_entity.id
_entity.type
_entity.pdbx_description
1 polymer ?
#
loop_
_entity_poly.entity_id
_entity_poly.type
_entity_poly.pdbx_seq_one_letter_code
_entity_poly.pdbx_strand_id
1 'polypeptide(L)'
;MRVPRWFDEGYATWAAGEWDRLGGLELNLTVVRGAIPSLTELDGALRGSSSTADAAYALAASAVTELARRNPSGTLAPLLGRLERGEGFEPAVLTTTGLTLDRFEQEWQRGVRRRYSVGTWLIAGGGWTVMALVLVWLVYRRRRADRPRRAALDEGWDVGPEPEEGTELDPTRERW
;
A
#
# COMPACT_ATOMS: atom_id res chain seq x y z
N MET A 1 4.34 -37.95 -12.77
CA MET A 1 5.22 -36.79 -12.58
C MET A 1 4.62 -35.92 -11.50
N ARG A 2 5.38 -35.42 -10.50
CA ARG A 2 4.82 -34.61 -9.42
C ARG A 2 5.30 -33.16 -9.62
N VAL A 3 4.39 -32.32 -10.08
CA VAL A 3 4.58 -30.86 -10.10
C VAL A 3 4.29 -30.33 -8.69
N PRO A 4 5.06 -29.39 -8.14
CA PRO A 4 4.74 -28.76 -6.86
C PRO A 4 3.37 -28.08 -6.90
N ARG A 5 2.63 -28.15 -5.78
CA ARG A 5 1.26 -27.63 -5.73
C ARG A 5 1.21 -26.12 -5.91
N TRP A 6 2.19 -25.40 -5.34
CA TRP A 6 2.26 -23.96 -5.52
C TRP A 6 2.37 -23.54 -7.00
N PHE A 7 3.05 -24.37 -7.82
CA PHE A 7 3.15 -24.10 -9.25
C PHE A 7 1.83 -24.40 -9.96
N ASP A 8 1.17 -25.52 -9.64
CA ASP A 8 -0.10 -25.94 -10.25
C ASP A 8 -1.21 -24.90 -9.97
N GLU A 9 -1.42 -24.58 -8.70
CA GLU A 9 -2.43 -23.59 -8.27
C GLU A 9 -2.07 -22.17 -8.73
N GLY A 10 -0.78 -21.80 -8.64
CA GLY A 10 -0.30 -20.50 -9.11
C GLY A 10 -0.45 -20.35 -10.63
N TYR A 11 -0.24 -21.41 -11.39
CA TYR A 11 -0.46 -21.41 -12.83
C TYR A 11 -1.94 -21.26 -13.17
N ALA A 12 -2.82 -21.97 -12.47
CA ALA A 12 -4.27 -21.85 -12.67
C ALA A 12 -4.74 -20.40 -12.42
N THR A 13 -4.30 -19.80 -11.31
CA THR A 13 -4.62 -18.40 -10.96
C THR A 13 -4.06 -17.41 -11.99
N TRP A 14 -2.82 -17.63 -12.43
CA TRP A 14 -2.19 -16.80 -13.46
C TRP A 14 -2.89 -16.91 -14.82
N ALA A 15 -3.25 -18.13 -15.25
CA ALA A 15 -3.93 -18.39 -16.50
C ALA A 15 -5.37 -17.85 -16.51
N ALA A 16 -6.05 -17.84 -15.36
CA ALA A 16 -7.38 -17.24 -15.21
C ALA A 16 -7.38 -15.69 -15.28
N GLY A 17 -6.21 -15.05 -15.29
CA GLY A 17 -6.11 -13.58 -15.27
C GLY A 17 -6.58 -12.93 -13.96
N GLU A 18 -6.75 -13.71 -12.91
CA GLU A 18 -7.24 -13.22 -11.60
C GLU A 18 -6.14 -12.50 -10.78
N TRP A 19 -4.91 -12.55 -11.26
CA TRP A 19 -3.74 -11.95 -10.62
C TRP A 19 -3.92 -10.46 -10.29
N ASP A 20 -4.48 -9.68 -11.21
CA ASP A 20 -4.65 -8.23 -11.02
C ASP A 20 -5.71 -7.89 -9.95
N ARG A 21 -6.64 -8.79 -9.68
CA ARG A 21 -7.71 -8.59 -8.69
C ARG A 21 -7.29 -8.95 -7.26
N LEU A 22 -6.49 -10.02 -7.11
CA LEU A 22 -6.07 -10.54 -5.80
C LEU A 22 -4.77 -9.88 -5.30
N GLY A 23 -3.93 -9.37 -6.21
CA GLY A 23 -2.52 -9.12 -5.94
C GLY A 23 -2.17 -7.90 -5.08
N GLY A 24 -3.03 -6.90 -4.95
CA GLY A 24 -2.60 -5.62 -4.39
C GLY A 24 -2.69 -5.53 -2.86
N LEU A 25 -3.82 -5.86 -2.28
CA LEU A 25 -4.11 -5.62 -0.87
C LEU A 25 -3.63 -6.74 0.05
N GLU A 26 -3.83 -8.00 -0.34
CA GLU A 26 -3.51 -9.16 0.49
C GLU A 26 -2.02 -9.45 0.54
N LEU A 27 -1.31 -9.27 -0.58
CA LEU A 27 0.15 -9.32 -0.62
C LEU A 27 0.79 -8.25 0.24
N ASN A 28 0.28 -7.02 0.24
CA ASN A 28 0.78 -5.95 1.10
C ASN A 28 0.67 -6.31 2.58
N LEU A 29 -0.44 -6.91 3.02
CA LEU A 29 -0.64 -7.31 4.41
C LEU A 29 0.30 -8.45 4.83
N THR A 30 0.55 -9.43 3.95
CA THR A 30 1.44 -10.58 4.22
C THR A 30 2.90 -10.13 4.29
N VAL A 31 3.33 -9.26 3.39
CA VAL A 31 4.69 -8.70 3.37
C VAL A 31 4.93 -7.74 4.55
N VAL A 32 3.94 -6.95 4.94
CA VAL A 32 4.02 -6.07 6.11
C VAL A 32 4.14 -6.87 7.41
N ARG A 33 3.58 -8.08 7.49
CA ARG A 33 3.75 -9.00 8.62
C ARG A 33 5.10 -9.73 8.65
N GLY A 34 5.98 -9.51 7.67
CA GLY A 34 7.41 -9.81 7.75
C GLY A 34 7.86 -11.18 7.28
N ALA A 35 6.99 -12.09 6.87
CA ALA A 35 7.39 -13.43 6.44
C ALA A 35 6.79 -13.79 5.08
N ILE A 36 7.62 -13.66 4.02
CA ILE A 36 7.30 -14.30 2.74
C ILE A 36 7.65 -15.78 2.91
N PRO A 37 6.67 -16.69 2.82
CA PRO A 37 6.92 -18.11 3.01
C PRO A 37 7.84 -18.65 1.91
N SER A 38 8.51 -19.75 2.19
CA SER A 38 9.21 -20.55 1.19
C SER A 38 8.20 -21.20 0.22
N LEU A 39 8.67 -21.63 -0.94
CA LEU A 39 7.82 -22.37 -1.90
C LEU A 39 7.24 -23.64 -1.31
N THR A 40 7.98 -24.30 -0.40
CA THR A 40 7.51 -25.48 0.31
C THR A 40 6.43 -25.13 1.35
N GLU A 41 6.58 -24.03 2.06
CA GLU A 41 5.56 -23.54 3.00
C GLU A 41 4.28 -23.08 2.28
N LEU A 42 4.40 -22.54 1.04
CA LEU A 42 3.24 -22.24 0.21
C LEU A 42 2.39 -23.48 -0.09
N ASP A 43 3.02 -24.63 -0.36
CA ASP A 43 2.30 -25.90 -0.55
C ASP A 43 1.44 -26.27 0.67
N GLY A 44 1.92 -25.95 1.88
CA GLY A 44 1.17 -26.11 3.13
C GLY A 44 0.03 -25.09 3.28
N ALA A 45 0.33 -23.83 3.01
CA ALA A 45 -0.62 -22.71 3.16
C ALA A 45 -1.82 -22.82 2.20
N LEU A 46 -1.61 -23.35 0.99
CA LEU A 46 -2.67 -23.64 0.01
C LEU A 46 -3.68 -24.71 0.45
N ARG A 47 -3.41 -25.41 1.57
CA ARG A 47 -4.33 -26.37 2.21
C ARG A 47 -5.06 -25.78 3.41
N GLY A 48 -4.74 -24.53 3.76
CA GLY A 48 -5.22 -23.84 4.96
C GLY A 48 -6.63 -23.26 4.85
N SER A 49 -7.01 -22.47 5.84
CA SER A 49 -8.28 -21.74 5.88
C SER A 49 -8.35 -20.60 4.83
N SER A 50 -9.54 -20.18 4.43
CA SER A 50 -9.78 -19.27 3.31
C SER A 50 -8.92 -17.99 3.32
N SER A 51 -8.79 -17.31 4.47
CA SER A 51 -8.02 -16.05 4.54
C SER A 51 -6.50 -16.21 4.38
N THR A 52 -5.97 -17.39 4.70
CA THR A 52 -4.55 -17.73 4.50
C THR A 52 -4.32 -18.25 3.08
N ALA A 53 -5.33 -18.91 2.51
CA ALA A 53 -5.28 -19.46 1.17
C ALA A 53 -5.21 -18.37 0.10
N ASP A 54 -6.01 -17.29 0.21
CA ASP A 54 -6.03 -16.21 -0.78
C ASP A 54 -4.65 -15.54 -0.92
N ALA A 55 -3.98 -15.28 0.20
CA ALA A 55 -2.61 -14.77 0.19
C ALA A 55 -1.61 -15.78 -0.41
N ALA A 56 -1.80 -17.08 -0.15
CA ALA A 56 -0.96 -18.13 -0.71
C ALA A 56 -1.17 -18.27 -2.23
N TYR A 57 -2.41 -18.18 -2.73
CA TYR A 57 -2.70 -18.15 -4.16
C TYR A 57 -2.06 -16.95 -4.86
N ALA A 58 -2.15 -15.76 -4.26
CA ALA A 58 -1.51 -14.57 -4.79
C ALA A 58 0.02 -14.68 -4.83
N LEU A 59 0.65 -15.25 -3.78
CA LEU A 59 2.09 -15.51 -3.76
C LEU A 59 2.49 -16.57 -4.79
N ALA A 60 1.74 -17.65 -4.91
CA ALA A 60 1.98 -18.70 -5.88
C ALA A 60 1.91 -18.15 -7.33
N ALA A 61 0.87 -17.37 -7.65
CA ALA A 61 0.74 -16.71 -8.95
C ALA A 61 1.89 -15.73 -9.21
N SER A 62 2.40 -15.02 -8.17
CA SER A 62 3.58 -14.14 -8.30
C SER A 62 4.85 -14.92 -8.63
N ALA A 63 5.04 -16.10 -8.02
CA ALA A 63 6.18 -16.96 -8.31
C ALA A 63 6.10 -17.49 -9.74
N VAL A 64 4.92 -17.90 -10.21
CA VAL A 64 4.67 -18.33 -11.60
C VAL A 64 4.94 -17.20 -12.59
N THR A 65 4.49 -15.98 -12.30
CA THR A 65 4.78 -14.81 -13.12
C THR A 65 6.31 -14.53 -13.20
N GLU A 66 7.00 -14.68 -12.10
CA GLU A 66 8.46 -14.51 -12.08
C GLU A 66 9.17 -15.62 -12.87
N LEU A 67 8.70 -16.88 -12.82
CA LEU A 67 9.19 -17.94 -13.69
C LEU A 67 8.98 -17.62 -15.17
N ALA A 68 7.80 -17.16 -15.56
CA ALA A 68 7.52 -16.77 -16.93
C ALA A 68 8.48 -15.67 -17.42
N ARG A 69 8.71 -14.65 -16.60
CA ARG A 69 9.63 -13.53 -16.91
C ARG A 69 11.08 -13.96 -17.11
N ARG A 70 11.51 -15.01 -16.41
CA ARG A 70 12.89 -15.53 -16.49
C ARG A 70 13.12 -16.48 -17.65
N ASN A 71 12.07 -16.99 -18.25
CA ASN A 71 12.19 -17.75 -19.48
C ASN A 71 12.59 -16.81 -20.64
N PRO A 72 13.45 -17.26 -21.57
CA PRO A 72 13.88 -16.44 -22.70
C PRO A 72 12.73 -15.91 -23.56
N SER A 73 11.62 -16.67 -23.64
CA SER A 73 10.43 -16.27 -24.39
C SER A 73 9.49 -15.33 -23.61
N GLY A 74 9.76 -15.06 -22.32
CA GLY A 74 8.86 -14.33 -21.44
C GLY A 74 7.55 -15.08 -21.11
N THR A 75 7.48 -16.38 -21.44
CA THR A 75 6.31 -17.24 -21.24
C THR A 75 6.70 -18.52 -20.49
N LEU A 76 5.70 -19.29 -20.04
CA LEU A 76 5.93 -20.61 -19.43
C LEU A 76 6.05 -21.74 -20.46
N ALA A 77 5.82 -21.48 -21.74
CA ALA A 77 5.82 -22.52 -22.77
C ALA A 77 7.07 -23.40 -22.80
N PRO A 78 8.32 -22.87 -22.68
CA PRO A 78 9.51 -23.71 -22.63
C PRO A 78 9.55 -24.65 -21.42
N LEU A 79 9.10 -24.18 -20.24
CA LEU A 79 9.01 -25.00 -19.03
C LEU A 79 7.94 -26.09 -19.18
N LEU A 80 6.74 -25.71 -19.58
CA LEU A 80 5.62 -26.67 -19.78
C LEU A 80 5.98 -27.75 -20.79
N GLY A 81 6.58 -27.39 -21.93
CA GLY A 81 7.00 -28.35 -22.92
C GLY A 81 8.08 -29.35 -22.43
N ARG A 82 8.90 -29.00 -21.44
CA ARG A 82 9.81 -29.95 -20.80
C ARG A 82 9.07 -30.89 -19.85
N LEU A 83 8.16 -30.32 -19.06
CA LEU A 83 7.31 -31.10 -18.16
C LEU A 83 6.46 -32.12 -18.92
N GLU A 84 5.89 -31.76 -20.07
CA GLU A 84 5.14 -32.65 -20.95
C GLU A 84 6.00 -33.81 -21.46
N ARG A 85 7.29 -33.60 -21.72
CA ARG A 85 8.24 -34.63 -22.07
C ARG A 85 8.68 -35.55 -20.93
N GLY A 86 8.15 -35.30 -19.69
CA GLY A 86 8.42 -36.12 -18.54
C GLY A 86 9.67 -35.68 -17.75
N GLU A 87 10.26 -34.52 -18.06
CA GLU A 87 11.37 -33.97 -17.27
C GLU A 87 10.89 -33.57 -15.86
N GLY A 88 11.74 -33.76 -14.83
CA GLY A 88 11.43 -33.35 -13.48
C GLY A 88 11.29 -31.84 -13.36
N PHE A 89 10.49 -31.35 -12.39
CA PHE A 89 10.23 -29.92 -12.25
C PHE A 89 11.50 -29.09 -12.01
N GLU A 90 12.35 -29.49 -11.06
CA GLU A 90 13.58 -28.77 -10.76
C GLU A 90 14.59 -28.74 -11.93
N PRO A 91 14.89 -29.88 -12.60
CA PRO A 91 15.71 -29.85 -13.82
C PRO A 91 15.12 -28.99 -14.93
N ALA A 92 13.80 -29.01 -15.12
CA ALA A 92 13.13 -28.20 -16.13
C ALA A 92 13.24 -26.70 -15.82
N VAL A 93 13.10 -26.30 -14.55
CA VAL A 93 13.32 -24.92 -14.10
C VAL A 93 14.77 -24.52 -14.33
N LEU A 94 15.73 -25.33 -13.89
CA LEU A 94 17.16 -25.05 -14.10
C LEU A 94 17.49 -24.84 -15.58
N THR A 95 17.00 -25.72 -16.44
CA THR A 95 17.33 -25.67 -17.88
C THR A 95 16.68 -24.47 -18.57
N THR A 96 15.49 -24.05 -18.14
CA THR A 96 14.75 -22.94 -18.78
C THR A 96 15.13 -21.57 -18.24
N THR A 97 15.47 -21.46 -16.96
CA THR A 97 15.76 -20.18 -16.31
C THR A 97 17.24 -19.98 -15.98
N GLY A 98 18.06 -21.03 -16.03
CA GLY A 98 19.46 -21.04 -15.59
C GLY A 98 19.62 -20.98 -14.06
N LEU A 99 18.55 -21.13 -13.29
CA LEU A 99 18.58 -21.05 -11.83
C LEU A 99 18.12 -22.36 -11.20
N THR A 100 18.80 -22.77 -10.12
CA THR A 100 18.26 -23.81 -9.24
C THR A 100 16.99 -23.30 -8.56
N LEU A 101 16.11 -24.22 -8.12
CA LEU A 101 14.84 -23.85 -7.47
C LEU A 101 15.08 -22.98 -6.22
N ASP A 102 16.10 -23.32 -5.41
CA ASP A 102 16.48 -22.55 -4.20
C ASP A 102 16.92 -21.11 -4.57
N ARG A 103 17.71 -20.98 -5.64
CA ARG A 103 18.17 -19.67 -6.08
C ARG A 103 17.01 -18.83 -6.63
N PHE A 104 16.13 -19.46 -7.38
CA PHE A 104 14.90 -18.84 -7.86
C PHE A 104 14.05 -18.35 -6.69
N GLU A 105 13.81 -19.19 -5.66
CA GLU A 105 13.05 -18.82 -4.46
C GLU A 105 13.64 -17.58 -3.78
N GLN A 106 14.94 -17.58 -3.53
CA GLN A 106 15.61 -16.43 -2.91
C GLN A 106 15.47 -15.14 -3.72
N GLU A 107 15.56 -15.23 -5.04
CA GLU A 107 15.44 -14.07 -5.91
C GLU A 107 13.98 -13.60 -6.03
N TRP A 108 13.04 -14.52 -6.10
CA TRP A 108 11.61 -14.22 -6.05
C TRP A 108 11.24 -13.53 -4.73
N GLN A 109 11.62 -14.09 -3.59
CA GLN A 109 11.37 -13.48 -2.28
C GLN A 109 11.95 -12.07 -2.17
N ARG A 110 13.18 -11.86 -2.67
CA ARG A 110 13.78 -10.51 -2.73
C ARG A 110 12.99 -9.57 -3.64
N GLY A 111 12.51 -10.06 -4.77
CA GLY A 111 11.67 -9.31 -5.71
C GLY A 111 10.35 -8.88 -5.08
N VAL A 112 9.67 -9.81 -4.39
CA VAL A 112 8.43 -9.54 -3.65
C VAL A 112 8.69 -8.51 -2.54
N ARG A 113 9.73 -8.69 -1.72
CA ARG A 113 10.08 -7.70 -0.67
C ARG A 113 10.35 -6.31 -1.22
N ARG A 114 11.05 -6.19 -2.35
CA ARG A 114 11.32 -4.89 -3.00
C ARG A 114 10.06 -4.23 -3.51
N ARG A 115 9.16 -5.01 -4.13
CA ARG A 115 7.93 -4.51 -4.76
C ARG A 115 6.89 -4.08 -3.73
N TYR A 116 6.82 -4.78 -2.61
CA TYR A 116 5.85 -4.56 -1.52
C TYR A 116 6.53 -4.05 -0.24
N SER A 117 7.73 -3.49 -0.33
CA SER A 117 8.43 -2.92 0.81
C SER A 117 7.67 -1.72 1.38
N VAL A 118 7.88 -1.49 2.67
CA VAL A 118 7.35 -0.34 3.44
C VAL A 118 7.54 1.00 2.71
N GLY A 119 8.58 1.11 1.84
CA GLY A 119 8.81 2.29 0.99
C GLY A 119 7.66 2.59 0.03
N THR A 120 7.06 1.58 -0.60
CA THR A 120 5.90 1.78 -1.49
C THR A 120 4.67 2.21 -0.69
N TRP A 121 4.52 1.68 0.51
CA TRP A 121 3.44 2.06 1.44
C TRP A 121 3.64 3.48 1.99
N LEU A 122 4.88 3.88 2.30
CA LEU A 122 5.23 5.25 2.71
C LEU A 122 5.01 6.25 1.56
N ILE A 123 5.26 5.87 0.33
CA ILE A 123 4.98 6.74 -0.84
C ILE A 123 3.48 6.87 -1.06
N ALA A 124 2.70 5.80 -0.95
CA ALA A 124 1.26 5.84 -1.15
C ALA A 124 0.51 6.46 0.04
N GLY A 125 0.88 6.14 1.28
CA GLY A 125 0.27 6.67 2.50
C GLY A 125 1.02 7.85 3.10
N GLY A 126 2.34 7.90 2.99
CA GLY A 126 3.20 8.96 3.50
C GLY A 126 3.05 10.28 2.74
N GLY A 127 2.72 10.22 1.45
CA GLY A 127 2.41 11.43 0.66
C GLY A 127 1.26 12.22 1.26
N TRP A 128 0.20 11.55 1.67
CA TRP A 128 -0.94 12.18 2.37
C TRP A 128 -0.56 12.70 3.75
N THR A 129 0.26 11.98 4.49
CA THR A 129 0.74 12.40 5.82
C THR A 129 1.65 13.64 5.71
N VAL A 130 2.57 13.65 4.77
CA VAL A 130 3.42 14.82 4.49
C VAL A 130 2.56 16.00 4.03
N MET A 131 1.59 15.80 3.15
CA MET A 131 0.67 16.86 2.70
C MET A 131 -0.16 17.40 3.86
N ALA A 132 -0.68 16.54 4.75
CA ALA A 132 -1.38 16.96 5.96
C ALA A 132 -0.49 17.76 6.91
N LEU A 133 0.76 17.33 7.13
CA LEU A 133 1.73 18.06 7.95
C LEU A 133 2.09 19.42 7.34
N VAL A 134 2.26 19.50 6.02
CA VAL A 134 2.51 20.77 5.33
C VAL A 134 1.30 21.70 5.46
N LEU A 135 0.07 21.19 5.30
CA LEU A 135 -1.15 21.98 5.50
C LEU A 135 -1.28 22.49 6.95
N VAL A 136 -1.05 21.62 7.94
CA VAL A 136 -1.04 22.01 9.35
C VAL A 136 0.03 23.07 9.63
N TRP A 137 1.24 22.90 9.07
CA TRP A 137 2.32 23.87 9.20
C TRP A 137 1.98 25.20 8.55
N LEU A 138 1.38 25.19 7.35
CA LEU A 138 0.93 26.42 6.67
C LEU A 138 -0.16 27.16 7.46
N VAL A 139 -1.14 26.41 8.00
CA VAL A 139 -2.20 26.98 8.86
C VAL A 139 -1.58 27.57 10.13
N TYR A 140 -0.64 26.85 10.77
CA TYR A 140 0.05 27.32 11.96
C TYR A 140 0.87 28.58 11.66
N ARG A 141 1.63 28.59 10.58
CA ARG A 141 2.41 29.75 10.12
C ARG A 141 1.50 30.95 9.83
N ARG A 142 0.38 30.74 9.16
CA ARG A 142 -0.61 31.80 8.86
C ARG A 142 -1.22 32.35 10.14
N ARG A 143 -1.65 31.49 11.07
CA ARG A 143 -2.18 31.91 12.37
C ARG A 143 -1.16 32.70 13.19
N ARG A 144 0.12 32.34 13.10
CA ARG A 144 1.20 33.05 13.80
C ARG A 144 1.47 34.43 13.15
N ALA A 145 1.35 34.54 11.83
CA ALA A 145 1.50 35.81 11.12
C ALA A 145 0.30 36.77 11.34
N ASP A 146 -0.91 36.22 11.57
CA ASP A 146 -2.12 37.02 11.82
C ASP A 146 -2.27 37.48 13.26
N ARG A 147 -1.47 36.97 14.22
CA ARG A 147 -1.49 37.39 15.63
C ARG A 147 -1.25 38.90 15.83
N PRO A 148 -0.22 39.53 15.22
CA PRO A 148 -0.02 40.96 15.37
C PRO A 148 -1.14 41.82 14.76
N ARG A 149 -1.76 41.33 13.68
CA ARG A 149 -2.90 42.04 13.06
C ARG A 149 -4.16 41.99 13.93
N ARG A 150 -4.41 40.89 14.63
CA ARG A 150 -5.54 40.78 15.54
C ARG A 150 -5.29 41.65 16.79
N ALA A 151 -4.08 41.66 17.36
CA ALA A 151 -3.72 42.51 18.47
C ALA A 151 -3.89 44.03 18.12
N ALA A 152 -3.52 44.39 16.86
CA ALA A 152 -3.70 45.78 16.41
C ALA A 152 -5.19 46.16 16.18
N LEU A 153 -6.06 45.20 15.90
CA LEU A 153 -7.52 45.41 15.79
C LEU A 153 -8.16 45.54 17.21
N ASP A 154 -7.65 44.78 18.17
CA ASP A 154 -8.13 44.83 19.56
C ASP A 154 -7.71 46.16 20.24
N GLU A 155 -6.53 46.72 19.94
CA GLU A 155 -6.09 48.05 20.41
C GLU A 155 -6.87 49.22 19.80
N GLY A 156 -7.44 49.07 18.60
CA GLY A 156 -8.23 50.11 17.94
C GLY A 156 -9.70 50.16 18.35
N TRP A 157 -10.15 49.21 19.15
CA TRP A 157 -11.54 49.16 19.64
C TRP A 157 -11.61 49.65 21.09
N ASP A 158 -11.16 50.86 21.31
CA ASP A 158 -11.44 51.57 22.56
C ASP A 158 -12.89 52.02 22.49
N VAL A 159 -13.79 51.26 23.10
CA VAL A 159 -15.17 51.69 23.30
C VAL A 159 -15.10 52.86 24.26
N GLY A 160 -15.18 54.08 23.71
CA GLY A 160 -15.31 55.30 24.47
C GLY A 160 -16.42 55.13 25.53
N PRO A 161 -16.31 55.81 26.67
CA PRO A 161 -17.29 55.63 27.76
C PRO A 161 -18.71 55.82 27.19
N GLU A 162 -19.59 54.87 27.52
CA GLU A 162 -21.03 54.99 27.20
C GLU A 162 -21.53 56.36 27.61
N PRO A 163 -22.25 57.08 26.75
CA PRO A 163 -22.85 58.34 27.16
C PRO A 163 -23.79 58.02 28.31
N GLU A 164 -23.54 58.65 29.47
CA GLU A 164 -24.40 58.54 30.64
C GLU A 164 -25.85 58.90 30.21
N GLU A 165 -26.71 57.87 30.19
CA GLU A 165 -28.16 58.02 30.10
C GLU A 165 -28.67 58.66 31.38
N GLY A 166 -28.56 59.97 31.46
CA GLY A 166 -28.91 60.69 32.67
C GLY A 166 -29.16 62.18 32.40
N THR A 167 -29.91 62.50 31.34
CA THR A 167 -30.59 63.80 31.30
C THR A 167 -32.06 63.53 31.53
N GLU A 168 -32.39 63.56 32.82
CA GLU A 168 -33.70 63.68 33.39
C GLU A 168 -34.42 64.82 32.67
N LEU A 169 -35.44 64.47 31.82
CA LEU A 169 -36.31 65.42 31.18
C LEU A 169 -37.10 66.15 32.31
N ASP A 170 -36.74 67.37 32.63
CA ASP A 170 -37.48 68.30 33.48
C ASP A 170 -38.87 68.55 32.83
N PRO A 171 -39.97 68.07 33.41
CA PRO A 171 -41.33 68.21 32.86
C PRO A 171 -41.96 69.59 33.07
N THR A 172 -41.20 70.61 33.51
CA THR A 172 -41.76 71.91 33.91
C THR A 172 -41.57 73.03 32.91
N ARG A 173 -41.25 72.77 31.62
CA ARG A 173 -41.19 73.83 30.61
C ARG A 173 -42.28 73.73 29.55
N GLU A 174 -43.54 73.54 29.98
CA GLU A 174 -44.67 73.96 29.21
C GLU A 174 -45.41 75.07 29.98
N ARG A 175 -45.06 76.28 29.69
CA ARG A 175 -45.98 77.43 29.74
C ARG A 175 -45.25 78.64 29.14
N TRP A 176 -45.71 79.03 28.02
CA TRP A 176 -46.02 80.30 27.32
C TRP A 176 -45.92 80.13 25.84
#